data_902a7abad85bf7719601a3856627d6ac
#
_entry.id   902a7abad85bf7719601a3856627d6ac
#
_cell.length_a   1.000
_cell.length_b   1.000
_cell.length_c   1.000
_cell.angle_alpha   90.00
_cell.angle_beta   90.00
_cell.angle_gamma   90.00
#
_symmetry.space_group_name_H-M   'P 1'
#
loop_
_entity.id
_entity.type
_entity.pdbx_description
1 polymer ?
#
loop_
_entity_poly.entity_id
_entity_poly.type
_entity_poly.pdbx_seq_one_letter_code
_entity_poly.pdbx_strand_id
1 'polypeptide(L)'
;MPLPPSTPAERDVSVAQASPVPCGLGARLAYWREAQLVRHALRAAGEPGLVLDLPCGNGHFWPVLTEHANRVILAGGHNADTLGRAMRGFNPALATRITPLQASVDAITLGNNAVDCIFCMEVFHRVSDSEQRLAILHEFHRVSRDTVIISLWVDGNYFAWRRRRMEQRRANPGRQNRFVVARNQIEREFVQAGFEIVDHHDRVPGYSMWRTYVLRKV
;
A
#
# COMPACT_ATOMS: atom_id res chain seq x y z
N MET A 1 -18.27 7.43 16.74
CA MET A 1 -18.32 5.96 16.73
C MET A 1 -16.90 5.44 16.85
N PRO A 2 -16.54 4.56 17.80
CA PRO A 2 -15.18 4.04 17.89
C PRO A 2 -14.86 3.23 16.63
N LEU A 3 -13.63 3.35 16.11
CA LEU A 3 -13.15 2.55 15.00
C LEU A 3 -13.14 1.06 15.36
N PRO A 4 -13.36 0.17 14.40
CA PRO A 4 -13.17 -1.26 14.62
C PRO A 4 -11.73 -1.56 15.04
N PRO A 5 -11.47 -2.66 15.74
CA PRO A 5 -10.11 -3.02 16.13
C PRO A 5 -9.23 -3.23 14.90
N SER A 6 -7.99 -2.71 14.94
CA SER A 6 -7.02 -2.84 13.84
C SER A 6 -6.89 -4.28 13.38
N THR A 7 -6.90 -4.51 12.08
CA THR A 7 -6.65 -5.83 11.51
C THR A 7 -5.22 -6.29 11.84
N PRO A 8 -4.97 -7.61 11.92
CA PRO A 8 -3.60 -8.11 12.12
C PRO A 8 -2.62 -7.58 11.07
N ALA A 9 -3.09 -7.36 9.84
CA ALA A 9 -2.32 -6.80 8.74
C ALA A 9 -1.83 -5.36 9.02
N GLU A 10 -2.67 -4.51 9.60
CA GLU A 10 -2.33 -3.12 9.91
C GLU A 10 -1.36 -2.99 11.10
N ARG A 11 -1.51 -3.85 12.12
CA ARG A 11 -0.61 -3.86 13.28
C ARG A 11 0.83 -4.16 12.91
N ASP A 12 1.05 -5.10 11.99
CA ASP A 12 2.39 -5.47 11.54
C ASP A 12 3.06 -4.40 10.66
N VAL A 13 2.27 -3.59 9.90
CA VAL A 13 2.83 -2.49 9.10
C VAL A 13 3.42 -1.40 9.98
N SER A 14 2.77 -1.07 11.09
CA SER A 14 3.23 -0.03 12.01
C SER A 14 4.53 -0.38 12.74
N VAL A 15 4.86 -1.66 12.90
CA VAL A 15 6.06 -2.14 13.62
C VAL A 15 7.27 -2.30 12.70
N ALA A 16 7.05 -2.59 11.41
CA ALA A 16 8.12 -2.99 10.48
C ALA A 16 8.94 -1.84 9.88
N GLN A 17 8.51 -0.59 10.04
CA GLN A 17 9.12 0.56 9.38
C GLN A 17 9.85 1.48 10.38
N ALA A 18 11.09 1.14 10.72
CA ALA A 18 11.79 1.79 11.83
C ALA A 18 12.59 3.06 11.47
N SER A 19 12.73 3.47 10.19
CA SER A 19 13.51 4.70 9.85
C SER A 19 13.14 5.26 8.47
N PRO A 20 12.95 6.60 8.33
CA PRO A 20 12.65 7.23 7.05
C PRO A 20 13.86 7.31 6.10
N VAL A 21 15.08 7.12 6.58
CA VAL A 21 16.30 7.14 5.76
C VAL A 21 17.06 5.83 5.90
N PRO A 22 17.25 5.08 4.79
CA PRO A 22 17.99 3.83 4.82
C PRO A 22 19.47 4.04 5.09
N CYS A 23 20.05 3.32 6.05
CA CYS A 23 21.47 3.33 6.33
C CYS A 23 22.20 2.30 5.44
N GLY A 24 23.23 2.74 4.68
CA GLY A 24 24.03 1.91 3.79
C GLY A 24 23.65 1.99 2.30
N LEU A 25 24.65 1.73 1.42
CA LEU A 25 24.49 1.90 -0.04
C LEU A 25 23.40 1.00 -0.63
N GLY A 26 23.33 -0.26 -0.21
CA GLY A 26 22.32 -1.21 -0.69
C GLY A 26 20.89 -0.82 -0.32
N ALA A 27 20.70 -0.32 0.91
CA ALA A 27 19.39 0.15 1.37
C ALA A 27 18.97 1.44 0.65
N ARG A 28 19.90 2.35 0.37
CA ARG A 28 19.65 3.57 -0.42
C ARG A 28 19.27 3.23 -1.86
N LEU A 29 19.93 2.26 -2.50
CA LEU A 29 19.59 1.81 -3.84
C LEU A 29 18.20 1.14 -3.85
N ALA A 30 17.90 0.32 -2.85
CA ALA A 30 16.58 -0.32 -2.73
C ALA A 30 15.46 0.72 -2.58
N TYR A 31 15.65 1.71 -1.70
CA TYR A 31 14.72 2.82 -1.53
C TYR A 31 14.56 3.65 -2.82
N TRP A 32 15.67 3.97 -3.49
CA TRP A 32 15.63 4.71 -4.75
C TRP A 32 14.79 3.97 -5.82
N ARG A 33 14.98 2.65 -5.97
CA ARG A 33 14.17 1.85 -6.89
C ARG A 33 12.69 1.86 -6.52
N GLU A 34 12.39 1.71 -5.24
CA GLU A 34 11.02 1.76 -4.74
C GLU A 34 10.37 3.12 -4.98
N ALA A 35 11.11 4.19 -4.71
CA ALA A 35 10.68 5.56 -5.03
C ALA A 35 10.41 5.76 -6.54
N GLN A 36 11.23 5.17 -7.42
CA GLN A 36 10.97 5.22 -8.87
C GLN A 36 9.67 4.48 -9.24
N LEU A 37 9.42 3.31 -8.66
CA LEU A 37 8.17 2.58 -8.91
C LEU A 37 6.94 3.39 -8.47
N VAL A 38 7.02 4.05 -7.30
CA VAL A 38 5.95 4.92 -6.82
C VAL A 38 5.74 6.12 -7.75
N ARG A 39 6.81 6.78 -8.23
CA ARG A 39 6.71 7.86 -9.22
C ARG A 39 6.05 7.40 -10.52
N HIS A 40 6.39 6.21 -11.02
CA HIS A 40 5.75 5.65 -12.21
C HIS A 40 4.26 5.38 -11.96
N ALA A 41 3.92 4.78 -10.82
CA ALA A 41 2.52 4.52 -10.46
C ALA A 41 1.71 5.82 -10.33
N LEU A 42 2.28 6.88 -9.72
CA LEU A 42 1.61 8.18 -9.60
C LEU A 42 1.38 8.85 -10.96
N ARG A 43 2.34 8.74 -11.90
CA ARG A 43 2.16 9.23 -13.28
C ARG A 43 1.07 8.45 -14.01
N ALA A 44 1.07 7.12 -13.91
CA ALA A 44 0.04 6.29 -14.52
C ALA A 44 -1.36 6.56 -13.92
N ALA A 45 -1.42 6.97 -12.64
CA ALA A 45 -2.64 7.42 -11.97
C ALA A 45 -3.03 8.87 -12.32
N GLY A 46 -2.32 9.57 -13.22
CA GLY A 46 -2.63 10.95 -13.65
C GLY A 46 -2.18 12.03 -12.67
N GLU A 47 -1.17 11.78 -11.85
CA GLU A 47 -0.62 12.71 -10.85
C GLU A 47 -1.70 13.28 -9.89
N PRO A 48 -2.39 12.44 -9.12
CA PRO A 48 -3.53 12.86 -8.27
C PRO A 48 -3.16 13.97 -7.30
N GLY A 49 -4.07 14.93 -7.12
CA GLY A 49 -3.89 16.08 -6.24
C GLY A 49 -4.17 15.78 -4.77
N LEU A 50 -5.20 15.00 -4.47
CA LEU A 50 -5.57 14.58 -3.11
C LEU A 50 -5.40 13.07 -2.97
N VAL A 51 -4.41 12.65 -2.18
CA VAL A 51 -4.03 11.24 -2.00
C VAL A 51 -4.30 10.80 -0.56
N LEU A 52 -5.01 9.69 -0.38
CA LEU A 52 -5.09 8.99 0.90
C LEU A 52 -4.00 7.92 0.96
N ASP A 53 -2.99 8.12 1.80
CA ASP A 53 -1.94 7.14 2.11
C ASP A 53 -2.42 6.26 3.28
N LEU A 54 -2.87 5.05 3.00
CA LEU A 54 -3.49 4.16 4.00
C LEU A 54 -3.04 2.71 3.83
N PRO A 55 -2.39 2.12 4.83
CA PRO A 55 -1.85 2.75 6.04
C PRO A 55 -0.53 3.47 5.76
N CYS A 56 -0.40 4.69 6.24
CA CYS A 56 0.81 5.50 6.02
C CYS A 56 2.03 5.03 6.83
N GLY A 57 1.83 4.22 7.87
CA GLY A 57 2.90 3.75 8.75
C GLY A 57 3.68 4.90 9.38
N ASN A 58 4.98 4.95 9.13
CA ASN A 58 5.87 6.04 9.57
C ASN A 58 6.14 7.10 8.51
N GLY A 59 5.34 7.14 7.43
CA GLY A 59 5.50 8.11 6.36
C GLY A 59 6.63 7.79 5.37
N HIS A 60 6.96 6.51 5.18
CA HIS A 60 8.06 6.06 4.32
C HIS A 60 7.99 6.64 2.89
N PHE A 61 6.79 6.78 2.32
CA PHE A 61 6.58 7.29 0.97
C PHE A 61 6.29 8.79 0.89
N TRP A 62 6.13 9.49 2.01
CA TRP A 62 5.85 10.93 1.99
C TRP A 62 6.89 11.77 1.25
N PRO A 63 8.20 11.47 1.30
CA PRO A 63 9.17 12.20 0.48
C PRO A 63 8.85 12.15 -1.01
N VAL A 64 8.38 11.00 -1.52
CA VAL A 64 7.98 10.86 -2.93
C VAL A 64 6.62 11.47 -3.20
N LEU A 65 5.64 11.24 -2.33
CA LEU A 65 4.30 11.79 -2.48
C LEU A 65 4.31 13.33 -2.48
N THR A 66 5.19 13.96 -1.69
CA THR A 66 5.31 15.42 -1.61
C THR A 66 6.14 16.06 -2.72
N GLU A 67 6.74 15.31 -3.65
CA GLU A 67 7.48 15.86 -4.80
C GLU A 67 6.57 16.70 -5.70
N HIS A 68 5.32 16.32 -5.86
CA HIS A 68 4.34 17.15 -6.57
C HIS A 68 3.89 18.30 -5.67
N ALA A 69 4.14 19.55 -6.12
CA ALA A 69 3.99 20.74 -5.29
C ALA A 69 2.58 20.97 -4.72
N ASN A 70 1.55 20.61 -5.49
CA ASN A 70 0.15 20.85 -5.12
C ASN A 70 -0.54 19.61 -4.52
N ARG A 71 0.19 18.50 -4.30
CA ARG A 71 -0.40 17.30 -3.72
C ARG A 71 -0.61 17.45 -2.23
N VAL A 72 -1.84 17.15 -1.81
CA VAL A 72 -2.24 17.05 -0.40
C VAL A 72 -2.36 15.57 -0.04
N ILE A 73 -1.87 15.20 1.14
CA ILE A 73 -1.84 13.82 1.61
C ILE A 73 -2.71 13.72 2.86
N LEU A 74 -3.71 12.85 2.83
CA LEU A 74 -4.38 12.38 4.02
C LEU A 74 -3.61 11.14 4.50
N ALA A 75 -2.93 11.27 5.63
CA ALA A 75 -2.12 10.20 6.21
C ALA A 75 -3.00 9.32 7.10
N GLY A 76 -3.49 8.22 6.55
CA GLY A 76 -4.39 7.30 7.22
C GLY A 76 -3.67 6.28 8.08
N GLY A 77 -4.19 6.02 9.28
CA GLY A 77 -3.69 4.97 10.16
C GLY A 77 -4.57 4.75 11.37
N HIS A 78 -4.52 3.53 11.90
CA HIS A 78 -5.34 3.15 13.05
C HIS A 78 -4.86 3.78 14.36
N ASN A 79 -3.54 3.97 14.52
CA ASN A 79 -2.92 4.43 15.76
C ASN A 79 -2.45 5.89 15.68
N ALA A 80 -3.10 6.76 16.46
CA ALA A 80 -2.78 8.19 16.54
C ALA A 80 -1.32 8.47 16.98
N ASP A 81 -0.75 7.63 17.86
CA ASP A 81 0.64 7.79 18.31
C ASP A 81 1.64 7.52 17.19
N THR A 82 1.35 6.55 16.32
CA THR A 82 2.19 6.25 15.16
C THR A 82 2.15 7.40 14.16
N LEU A 83 0.95 7.93 13.87
CA LEU A 83 0.76 9.12 13.04
C LEU A 83 1.51 10.33 13.61
N GLY A 84 1.37 10.59 14.91
CA GLY A 84 2.05 11.68 15.60
C GLY A 84 3.59 11.56 15.55
N ARG A 85 4.13 10.34 15.65
CA ARG A 85 5.58 10.10 15.51
C ARG A 85 6.05 10.33 14.08
N ALA A 86 5.32 9.84 13.09
CA ALA A 86 5.62 10.02 11.68
C ALA A 86 5.66 11.52 11.32
N MET A 87 4.66 12.28 11.76
CA MET A 87 4.59 13.74 11.55
C MET A 87 5.78 14.48 12.18
N ARG A 88 6.16 14.14 13.43
CA ARG A 88 7.32 14.76 14.10
C ARG A 88 8.65 14.46 13.44
N GLY A 89 8.78 13.31 12.81
CA GLY A 89 10.00 12.90 12.10
C GLY A 89 10.11 13.43 10.67
N PHE A 90 9.08 14.09 10.15
CA PHE A 90 9.04 14.58 8.77
C PHE A 90 9.43 16.07 8.68
N ASN A 91 9.84 16.49 7.47
CA ASN A 91 10.24 17.88 7.21
C ASN A 91 9.06 18.84 7.50
N PRO A 92 9.21 19.80 8.44
CA PRO A 92 8.13 20.71 8.83
C PRO A 92 7.55 21.53 7.67
N ALA A 93 8.38 21.92 6.68
CA ALA A 93 7.92 22.71 5.52
C ALA A 93 6.97 21.90 4.60
N LEU A 94 7.12 20.58 4.56
CA LEU A 94 6.26 19.68 3.77
C LEU A 94 5.11 19.13 4.62
N ALA A 95 5.24 19.11 5.93
CA ALA A 95 4.24 18.60 6.87
C ALA A 95 2.90 19.36 6.78
N THR A 96 2.92 20.62 6.35
CA THR A 96 1.70 21.44 6.14
C THR A 96 0.75 20.86 5.09
N ARG A 97 1.25 20.00 4.20
CA ARG A 97 0.47 19.32 3.16
C ARG A 97 0.02 17.92 3.56
N ILE A 98 0.34 17.48 4.77
CA ILE A 98 0.00 16.16 5.30
C ILE A 98 -0.98 16.32 6.44
N THR A 99 -2.17 15.79 6.29
CA THR A 99 -3.22 15.82 7.31
C THR A 99 -3.40 14.43 7.89
N PRO A 100 -3.20 14.22 9.19
CA PRO A 100 -3.43 12.92 9.82
C PRO A 100 -4.93 12.59 9.84
N LEU A 101 -5.23 11.33 9.51
CA LEU A 101 -6.58 10.78 9.52
C LEU A 101 -6.59 9.46 10.26
N GLN A 102 -7.44 9.32 11.26
CA GLN A 102 -7.65 8.03 11.89
C GLN A 102 -8.61 7.18 11.04
N ALA A 103 -8.09 6.13 10.41
CA ALA A 103 -8.84 5.25 9.52
C ALA A 103 -8.26 3.83 9.52
N SER A 104 -9.10 2.84 9.20
CA SER A 104 -8.70 1.46 8.90
C SER A 104 -8.95 1.17 7.41
N VAL A 105 -8.21 0.23 6.81
CA VAL A 105 -8.35 -0.12 5.38
C VAL A 105 -9.71 -0.71 5.03
N ASP A 106 -10.39 -1.31 5.99
CA ASP A 106 -11.71 -1.92 5.88
C ASP A 106 -12.86 -1.00 6.33
N ALA A 107 -12.52 0.17 6.93
CA ALA A 107 -13.51 1.14 7.40
C ALA A 107 -12.93 2.56 7.36
N ILE A 108 -13.01 3.20 6.19
CA ILE A 108 -12.48 4.55 5.98
C ILE A 108 -13.53 5.59 6.37
N THR A 109 -13.18 6.48 7.28
CA THR A 109 -14.08 7.51 7.84
C THR A 109 -14.35 8.69 6.88
N LEU A 110 -14.14 8.50 5.58
CA LEU A 110 -14.40 9.47 4.54
C LEU A 110 -15.68 9.12 3.76
N GLY A 111 -16.30 10.14 3.18
CA GLY A 111 -17.44 9.99 2.29
C GLY A 111 -17.10 9.32 0.95
N ASN A 112 -18.12 9.08 0.12
CA ASN A 112 -17.93 8.55 -1.23
C ASN A 112 -17.17 9.56 -2.10
N ASN A 113 -16.25 9.06 -2.95
CA ASN A 113 -15.46 9.88 -3.86
C ASN A 113 -14.73 11.05 -3.17
N ALA A 114 -14.25 10.83 -1.95
CA ALA A 114 -13.65 11.87 -1.12
C ALA A 114 -12.22 12.24 -1.51
N VAL A 115 -11.47 11.31 -2.14
CA VAL A 115 -10.07 11.51 -2.54
C VAL A 115 -9.87 11.13 -4.00
N ASP A 116 -8.88 11.74 -4.67
CA ASP A 116 -8.59 11.43 -6.08
C ASP A 116 -7.96 10.04 -6.22
N CYS A 117 -7.07 9.69 -5.27
CA CYS A 117 -6.35 8.43 -5.28
C CYS A 117 -6.20 7.87 -3.86
N ILE A 118 -6.34 6.55 -3.72
CA ILE A 118 -5.89 5.82 -2.53
C ILE A 118 -4.54 5.17 -2.84
N PHE A 119 -3.55 5.44 -1.99
CA PHE A 119 -2.22 4.85 -2.04
C PHE A 119 -2.08 3.84 -0.90
N CYS A 120 -2.12 2.53 -1.23
CA CYS A 120 -2.12 1.45 -0.26
C CYS A 120 -0.95 0.49 -0.49
N MET A 121 0.10 0.70 0.27
CA MET A 121 1.32 -0.10 0.16
C MET A 121 1.42 -1.11 1.31
N GLU A 122 1.93 -2.32 1.00
CA GLU A 122 2.29 -3.34 2.01
C GLU A 122 1.13 -3.96 2.81
N VAL A 123 -0.11 -3.90 2.37
CA VAL A 123 -1.27 -4.48 3.06
C VAL A 123 -1.73 -5.79 2.44
N PHE A 124 -2.01 -5.81 1.15
CA PHE A 124 -2.71 -6.92 0.48
C PHE A 124 -2.00 -8.28 0.58
N HIS A 125 -0.68 -8.31 0.68
CA HIS A 125 0.06 -9.55 0.91
C HIS A 125 -0.05 -10.07 2.36
N ARG A 126 -0.73 -9.37 3.26
CA ARG A 126 -1.03 -9.78 4.63
C ARG A 126 -2.46 -10.28 4.80
N VAL A 127 -3.30 -10.08 3.79
CA VAL A 127 -4.70 -10.51 3.75
C VAL A 127 -4.80 -11.79 2.94
N SER A 128 -4.92 -12.93 3.62
CA SER A 128 -5.02 -14.25 2.97
C SER A 128 -6.38 -14.50 2.36
N ASP A 129 -7.43 -13.98 2.99
CA ASP A 129 -8.81 -14.22 2.63
C ASP A 129 -9.26 -13.33 1.46
N SER A 130 -9.90 -13.96 0.46
CA SER A 130 -10.42 -13.28 -0.74
C SER A 130 -11.61 -12.37 -0.41
N GLU A 131 -12.50 -12.79 0.47
CA GLU A 131 -13.67 -11.99 0.86
C GLU A 131 -13.24 -10.71 1.58
N GLN A 132 -12.24 -10.83 2.47
CA GLN A 132 -11.68 -9.66 3.15
C GLN A 132 -10.96 -8.72 2.16
N ARG A 133 -10.22 -9.24 1.16
CA ARG A 133 -9.61 -8.39 0.12
C ARG A 133 -10.67 -7.67 -0.72
N LEU A 134 -11.75 -8.36 -1.09
CA LEU A 134 -12.87 -7.76 -1.82
C LEU A 134 -13.57 -6.67 -0.99
N ALA A 135 -13.79 -6.89 0.30
CA ALA A 135 -14.37 -5.88 1.18
C ALA A 135 -13.51 -4.60 1.22
N ILE A 136 -12.18 -4.75 1.34
CA ILE A 136 -11.24 -3.62 1.28
C ILE A 136 -11.30 -2.92 -0.08
N LEU A 137 -11.33 -3.68 -1.18
CA LEU A 137 -11.41 -3.11 -2.53
C LEU A 137 -12.71 -2.34 -2.76
N HIS A 138 -13.85 -2.84 -2.28
CA HIS A 138 -15.13 -2.12 -2.34
C HIS A 138 -15.09 -0.83 -1.53
N GLU A 139 -14.45 -0.84 -0.36
CA GLU A 139 -14.27 0.37 0.43
C GLU A 139 -13.35 1.38 -0.28
N PHE A 140 -12.29 0.91 -0.93
CA PHE A 140 -11.44 1.76 -1.76
C PHE A 140 -12.20 2.33 -2.97
N HIS A 141 -13.05 1.51 -3.61
CA HIS A 141 -13.91 1.97 -4.70
C HIS A 141 -14.90 3.04 -4.22
N ARG A 142 -15.46 2.88 -3.02
CA ARG A 142 -16.38 3.87 -2.44
C ARG A 142 -15.70 5.22 -2.22
N VAL A 143 -14.48 5.21 -1.65
CA VAL A 143 -13.80 6.43 -1.18
C VAL A 143 -12.98 7.11 -2.27
N SER A 144 -12.38 6.35 -3.21
CA SER A 144 -11.64 6.94 -4.33
C SER A 144 -12.59 7.52 -5.39
N ARG A 145 -12.19 8.62 -5.98
CA ARG A 145 -12.87 9.25 -7.12
C ARG A 145 -12.43 8.65 -8.44
N ASP A 146 -11.15 8.37 -8.61
CA ASP A 146 -10.56 7.95 -9.88
C ASP A 146 -9.67 6.73 -9.74
N THR A 147 -8.59 6.79 -8.97
CA THR A 147 -7.56 5.76 -9.00
C THR A 147 -7.24 5.16 -7.64
N VAL A 148 -6.65 3.96 -7.67
CA VAL A 148 -6.09 3.29 -6.48
C VAL A 148 -4.74 2.68 -6.85
N ILE A 149 -3.72 2.92 -6.05
CA ILE A 149 -2.39 2.31 -6.18
C ILE A 149 -2.20 1.28 -5.06
N ILE A 150 -2.00 0.02 -5.42
CA ILE A 150 -1.90 -1.09 -4.47
C ILE A 150 -0.62 -1.88 -4.70
N SER A 151 0.09 -2.27 -3.64
CA SER A 151 1.17 -3.24 -3.74
C SER A 151 0.87 -4.55 -3.02
N LEU A 152 1.28 -5.66 -3.62
CA LEU A 152 1.15 -6.98 -3.02
C LEU A 152 2.19 -7.97 -3.57
N TRP A 153 2.20 -9.18 -3.02
CA TRP A 153 3.02 -10.28 -3.51
C TRP A 153 2.20 -11.15 -4.44
N VAL A 154 2.68 -11.31 -5.69
CA VAL A 154 2.05 -12.15 -6.70
C VAL A 154 2.95 -13.32 -7.10
N ASP A 155 2.32 -14.38 -7.58
CA ASP A 155 3.00 -15.54 -8.15
C ASP A 155 3.54 -15.27 -9.59
N GLY A 156 4.04 -16.33 -10.26
CA GLY A 156 4.55 -16.24 -11.63
C GLY A 156 5.97 -15.68 -11.76
N ASN A 157 6.74 -15.60 -10.66
CA ASN A 157 8.13 -15.13 -10.63
C ASN A 157 9.04 -16.09 -9.84
N TYR A 158 10.37 -15.88 -9.97
CA TYR A 158 11.37 -16.76 -9.35
C TYR A 158 11.25 -16.85 -7.83
N PHE A 159 11.09 -15.72 -7.13
CA PHE A 159 11.02 -15.74 -5.66
C PHE A 159 9.75 -16.38 -5.13
N ALA A 160 8.60 -16.23 -5.81
CA ALA A 160 7.37 -16.92 -5.45
C ALA A 160 7.51 -18.43 -5.63
N TRP A 161 8.11 -18.88 -6.74
CA TRP A 161 8.42 -20.29 -6.97
C TRP A 161 9.38 -20.85 -5.90
N ARG A 162 10.49 -20.15 -5.62
CA ARG A 162 11.46 -20.54 -4.59
C ARG A 162 10.82 -20.61 -3.20
N ARG A 163 10.01 -19.61 -2.84
CA ARG A 163 9.28 -19.57 -1.57
C ARG A 163 8.34 -20.76 -1.43
N ARG A 164 7.50 -21.02 -2.43
CA ARG A 164 6.58 -22.17 -2.46
C ARG A 164 7.32 -23.50 -2.28
N ARG A 165 8.46 -23.67 -2.95
CA ARG A 165 9.29 -24.86 -2.82
C ARG A 165 9.91 -25.02 -1.42
N MET A 166 10.28 -23.90 -0.78
CA MET A 166 10.79 -23.93 0.59
C MET A 166 9.68 -24.22 1.60
N GLU A 167 8.50 -23.67 1.43
CA GLU A 167 7.32 -23.91 2.26
C GLU A 167 6.88 -25.38 2.23
N GLN A 168 6.88 -26.01 1.06
CA GLN A 168 6.59 -27.45 0.90
C GLN A 168 7.59 -28.37 1.63
N ARG A 169 8.80 -27.90 1.90
CA ARG A 169 9.84 -28.66 2.62
C ARG A 169 9.82 -28.45 4.12
N ARG A 170 9.04 -27.53 4.64
CA ARG A 170 8.93 -27.26 6.08
C ARG A 170 7.94 -28.24 6.72
N ALA A 171 8.41 -29.03 7.68
CA ALA A 171 7.58 -29.96 8.45
C ALA A 171 6.54 -29.26 9.36
N ASN A 172 6.75 -27.99 9.68
CA ASN A 172 5.83 -27.15 10.45
C ASN A 172 5.68 -25.80 9.74
N PRO A 173 4.57 -25.52 9.07
CA PRO A 173 4.27 -24.20 8.56
C PRO A 173 3.98 -23.30 9.77
N GLY A 174 4.99 -22.54 10.21
CA GLY A 174 4.79 -21.49 11.19
C GLY A 174 3.73 -20.50 10.73
N ARG A 175 3.14 -19.75 11.66
CA ARG A 175 2.13 -18.73 11.37
C ARG A 175 2.65 -17.78 10.27
N GLN A 176 2.12 -17.92 9.08
CA GLN A 176 2.50 -17.06 7.96
C GLN A 176 1.75 -15.72 8.10
N ASN A 177 2.51 -14.63 8.18
CA ASN A 177 1.95 -13.27 8.21
C ASN A 177 1.99 -12.58 6.84
N ARG A 178 2.45 -13.30 5.78
CA ARG A 178 2.58 -12.74 4.42
C ARG A 178 2.29 -13.82 3.40
N PHE A 179 1.42 -13.52 2.46
CA PHE A 179 0.88 -14.45 1.47
C PHE A 179 1.24 -14.02 0.05
N VAL A 180 1.53 -15.00 -0.80
CA VAL A 180 1.63 -14.78 -2.24
C VAL A 180 0.26 -15.07 -2.83
N VAL A 181 -0.36 -14.06 -3.42
CA VAL A 181 -1.67 -14.19 -4.06
C VAL A 181 -1.47 -14.61 -5.52
N ALA A 182 -2.29 -15.53 -6.02
CA ALA A 182 -2.26 -15.89 -7.43
C ALA A 182 -2.64 -14.66 -8.27
N ARG A 183 -1.80 -14.32 -9.27
CA ARG A 183 -2.01 -13.14 -10.11
C ARG A 183 -3.41 -13.11 -10.73
N ASN A 184 -3.83 -14.22 -11.32
CA ASN A 184 -5.14 -14.34 -11.95
C ASN A 184 -6.30 -14.16 -10.95
N GLN A 185 -6.08 -14.46 -9.67
CA GLN A 185 -7.10 -14.29 -8.64
C GLN A 185 -7.24 -12.82 -8.28
N ILE A 186 -6.15 -12.14 -7.96
CA ILE A 186 -6.23 -10.74 -7.55
C ILE A 186 -6.71 -9.84 -8.70
N GLU A 187 -6.31 -10.11 -9.95
CA GLU A 187 -6.77 -9.35 -11.11
C GLU A 187 -8.27 -9.52 -11.34
N ARG A 188 -8.84 -10.71 -11.07
CA ARG A 188 -10.31 -10.91 -11.05
C ARG A 188 -10.98 -10.18 -9.91
N GLU A 189 -10.38 -10.18 -8.71
CA GLU A 189 -10.91 -9.44 -7.56
C GLU A 189 -10.97 -7.92 -7.84
N PHE A 190 -9.98 -7.34 -8.56
CA PHE A 190 -10.04 -5.95 -8.99
C PHE A 190 -11.23 -5.66 -9.91
N VAL A 191 -11.44 -6.49 -10.93
CA VAL A 191 -12.58 -6.34 -11.85
C VAL A 191 -13.91 -6.50 -11.11
N GLN A 192 -14.01 -7.49 -10.21
CA GLN A 192 -15.20 -7.73 -9.40
C GLN A 192 -15.54 -6.55 -8.49
N ALA A 193 -14.52 -5.83 -7.99
CA ALA A 193 -14.70 -4.65 -7.18
C ALA A 193 -14.95 -3.36 -7.98
N GLY A 194 -15.06 -3.41 -9.30
CA GLY A 194 -15.34 -2.28 -10.17
C GLY A 194 -14.10 -1.47 -10.57
N PHE A 195 -12.95 -2.14 -10.70
CA PHE A 195 -11.72 -1.51 -11.17
C PHE A 195 -11.22 -2.12 -12.48
N GLU A 196 -10.63 -1.28 -13.33
CA GLU A 196 -9.76 -1.69 -14.42
C GLU A 196 -8.28 -1.51 -14.04
N ILE A 197 -7.41 -2.36 -14.58
CA ILE A 197 -5.96 -2.24 -14.38
C ILE A 197 -5.42 -1.30 -15.46
N VAL A 198 -4.94 -0.13 -15.05
CA VAL A 198 -4.30 0.86 -15.95
C VAL A 198 -2.85 0.48 -16.22
N ASP A 199 -2.12 0.09 -15.15
CA ASP A 199 -0.70 -0.24 -15.24
C ASP A 199 -0.27 -1.15 -14.09
N HIS A 200 0.88 -1.79 -14.24
CA HIS A 200 1.51 -2.54 -13.16
C HIS A 200 3.04 -2.53 -13.28
N HIS A 201 3.70 -2.51 -12.13
CA HIS A 201 5.16 -2.48 -12.07
C HIS A 201 5.68 -3.54 -11.10
N ASP A 202 6.59 -4.37 -11.58
CA ASP A 202 7.33 -5.32 -10.74
C ASP A 202 8.58 -4.66 -10.18
N ARG A 203 8.88 -4.85 -8.89
CA ARG A 203 10.10 -4.32 -8.27
C ARG A 203 11.38 -4.81 -8.99
N VAL A 204 11.40 -6.07 -9.41
CA VAL A 204 12.39 -6.67 -10.32
C VAL A 204 11.63 -7.62 -11.24
N PRO A 205 11.47 -7.30 -12.53
CA PRO A 205 10.71 -8.12 -13.47
C PRO A 205 11.20 -9.57 -13.50
N GLY A 206 10.27 -10.53 -13.44
CA GLY A 206 10.53 -11.95 -13.45
C GLY A 206 11.15 -12.54 -12.16
N TYR A 207 11.71 -11.72 -11.28
CA TYR A 207 12.36 -12.16 -10.05
C TYR A 207 11.55 -11.88 -8.79
N SER A 208 11.06 -10.63 -8.62
CA SER A 208 10.43 -10.18 -7.39
C SER A 208 8.95 -10.58 -7.33
N MET A 209 8.50 -10.95 -6.12
CA MET A 209 7.08 -11.14 -5.86
C MET A 209 6.31 -9.81 -5.78
N TRP A 210 7.01 -8.73 -5.44
CA TRP A 210 6.41 -7.40 -5.30
C TRP A 210 5.96 -6.86 -6.64
N ARG A 211 4.66 -6.60 -6.71
CA ARG A 211 4.01 -5.91 -7.81
C ARG A 211 3.17 -4.76 -7.27
N THR A 212 3.28 -3.61 -7.91
CA THR A 212 2.42 -2.47 -7.69
C THR A 212 1.46 -2.36 -8.86
N TYR A 213 0.17 -2.31 -8.58
CA TYR A 213 -0.89 -2.09 -9.57
C TYR A 213 -1.40 -0.66 -9.47
N VAL A 214 -1.73 -0.09 -10.60
CA VAL A 214 -2.50 1.16 -10.73
C VAL A 214 -3.85 0.78 -11.28
N LEU A 215 -4.88 1.03 -10.49
CA LEU A 215 -6.26 0.69 -10.80
C LEU A 215 -7.04 1.98 -11.05
N ARG A 216 -7.97 1.95 -11.99
CA ARG A 216 -8.94 3.02 -12.24
C ARG A 216 -10.34 2.53 -11.94
N LYS A 217 -11.12 3.37 -11.34
CA LYS A 217 -12.53 3.13 -11.07
C LYS A 217 -13.34 3.16 -12.37
N VAL A 218 -14.22 2.17 -12.55
CA VAL A 218 -15.10 2.03 -13.73
C VAL A 218 -16.55 2.35 -13.34
#